data_10c7dd171f48734121b584f019cc260e
#
_entry.id   10c7dd171f48734121b584f019cc260e
#
_cell.length_a   1.000
_cell.length_b   1.000
_cell.length_c   1.000
_cell.angle_alpha   90.00
_cell.angle_beta   90.00
_cell.angle_gamma   90.00
#
_symmetry.space_group_name_H-M   'P 1'
#
loop_
_entity.id
_entity.type
_entity.pdbx_description
1 polymer ?
#
loop_
_entity_poly.entity_id
_entity_poly.type
_entity_poly.pdbx_seq_one_letter_code
_entity_poly.pdbx_strand_id
1 'polypeptide(L)'
;METMEFNLLQEPWVRVRTQDGTIRTVSLTDALLHAHAYVDLAGEMPTQDAAMLRLLLAVLHTVFSRVDGNGVPAPFEETEDALLRWSELWQLGRFPEQPIRDYLDKWQDRFWLFHPERPFWQVPEAKIGSPFGAKKLNGEVFESENKSSLFSACAGTGKESMDYPQAARWLVSLNNYDDAAAKKKAKDWPLPSMGPGWLGRIGVIYVKGSNLFETLMRNLMFLQDGGELWEPDVPCWELEDARSGERTEVVCPDNFAELMTMQFRRALLERKENKVVGYTVLGGDFFDSTNAFAEPMTLWNKKEDKKTGLVDYYPRKHEMGKQLWREFSAISDRGGHKPGVIWWNTYLQGRKLLSRKEILQVCAVGVEYGAQSASMKDCYTDALSMNLELLNELGRTWQIYVDDEVNNCEQAARIVGRLAQNLALAAGDKNDTGAEAARAQFYFAVDQPFRRWLQGIDPETDEPVEKAAEWQEQAYRLAAELSKQMVEQAGTAAFIGHRVPDKKNPEKSYLYTAPKAYNSFLYDLRKLYPKQDEGGTE
;
A
#
# COMPACT_ATOMS: atom_id res chain seq x y z
N MET A 1 -41.65 -0.79 -8.72
CA MET A 1 -40.98 -1.94 -8.09
C MET A 1 -39.49 -1.77 -8.33
N GLU A 2 -38.69 -1.75 -7.28
CA GLU A 2 -37.23 -1.82 -7.44
C GLU A 2 -36.92 -3.22 -7.98
N THR A 3 -36.32 -3.28 -9.15
CA THR A 3 -36.00 -4.52 -9.85
C THR A 3 -34.53 -4.88 -9.52
N MET A 4 -34.26 -6.18 -9.45
CA MET A 4 -32.86 -6.68 -9.44
C MET A 4 -32.21 -6.31 -10.77
N GLU A 5 -31.03 -5.69 -10.69
CA GLU A 5 -30.34 -5.20 -11.88
C GLU A 5 -28.85 -5.20 -11.67
N PHE A 6 -28.09 -5.63 -12.66
CA PHE A 6 -26.65 -5.72 -12.73
C PHE A 6 -26.05 -6.74 -11.74
N ASN A 7 -25.96 -8.01 -12.14
CA ASN A 7 -25.36 -9.07 -11.36
C ASN A 7 -23.84 -9.09 -11.53
N LEU A 8 -23.11 -8.85 -10.45
CA LEU A 8 -21.64 -8.73 -10.44
C LEU A 8 -20.89 -10.02 -10.75
N LEU A 9 -21.54 -11.18 -10.65
CA LEU A 9 -20.96 -12.47 -11.02
C LEU A 9 -20.97 -12.69 -12.54
N GLN A 10 -21.89 -12.06 -13.25
CA GLN A 10 -22.15 -12.30 -14.68
C GLN A 10 -21.83 -11.09 -15.55
N GLU A 11 -22.17 -9.90 -15.09
CA GLU A 11 -21.98 -8.66 -15.82
C GLU A 11 -20.51 -8.18 -15.73
N PRO A 12 -19.96 -7.56 -16.79
CA PRO A 12 -18.57 -7.11 -16.79
C PRO A 12 -18.40 -5.81 -15.99
N TRP A 13 -17.55 -5.83 -14.97
CA TRP A 13 -17.23 -4.65 -14.14
C TRP A 13 -15.81 -4.62 -13.59
N VAL A 14 -15.14 -5.76 -13.43
CA VAL A 14 -13.74 -5.85 -12.97
C VAL A 14 -12.82 -5.54 -14.15
N ARG A 15 -11.91 -4.59 -13.99
CA ARG A 15 -10.93 -4.25 -15.01
C ARG A 15 -9.65 -5.04 -14.81
N VAL A 16 -9.20 -5.70 -15.87
CA VAL A 16 -7.99 -6.52 -15.89
C VAL A 16 -7.11 -6.15 -17.07
N ARG A 17 -5.81 -6.34 -16.94
CA ARG A 17 -4.83 -6.18 -18.03
C ARG A 17 -4.52 -7.55 -18.62
N THR A 18 -4.67 -7.68 -19.91
CA THR A 18 -4.33 -8.90 -20.67
C THR A 18 -2.85 -8.93 -21.04
N GLN A 19 -2.36 -10.08 -21.50
CA GLN A 19 -0.95 -10.30 -21.87
C GLN A 19 -0.47 -9.37 -23.00
N ASP A 20 -1.35 -8.94 -23.89
CA ASP A 20 -1.07 -7.96 -24.96
C ASP A 20 -1.06 -6.50 -24.46
N GLY A 21 -1.26 -6.29 -23.16
CA GLY A 21 -1.28 -4.97 -22.53
C GLY A 21 -2.62 -4.23 -22.62
N THR A 22 -3.64 -4.81 -23.26
CA THR A 22 -4.98 -4.19 -23.32
C THR A 22 -5.70 -4.30 -22.00
N ILE A 23 -6.61 -3.35 -21.73
CA ILE A 23 -7.48 -3.39 -20.55
C ILE A 23 -8.84 -3.92 -20.99
N ARG A 24 -9.31 -4.96 -20.30
CA ARG A 24 -10.65 -5.52 -20.49
C ARG A 24 -11.47 -5.38 -19.23
N THR A 25 -12.77 -5.29 -19.41
CA THR A 25 -13.72 -5.35 -18.30
C THR A 25 -14.41 -6.72 -18.34
N VAL A 26 -14.33 -7.45 -17.24
CA VAL A 26 -14.81 -8.83 -17.10
C VAL A 26 -15.72 -8.96 -15.88
N SER A 27 -16.45 -10.07 -15.75
CA SER A 27 -17.24 -10.33 -14.54
C SER A 27 -16.34 -10.75 -13.37
N LEU A 28 -16.88 -10.76 -12.14
CA LEU A 28 -16.16 -11.26 -10.97
C LEU A 28 -15.77 -12.73 -11.14
N THR A 29 -16.69 -13.55 -11.66
CA THR A 29 -16.44 -14.97 -11.94
C THR A 29 -15.33 -15.15 -12.96
N ASP A 30 -15.35 -14.38 -14.03
CA ASP A 30 -14.30 -14.45 -15.06
C ASP A 30 -12.93 -14.01 -14.53
N ALA A 31 -12.89 -12.94 -13.73
CA ALA A 31 -11.65 -12.46 -13.12
C ALA A 31 -10.98 -13.53 -12.22
N LEU A 32 -11.76 -14.35 -11.53
CA LEU A 32 -11.26 -15.45 -10.70
C LEU A 32 -10.83 -16.65 -11.55
N LEU A 33 -11.69 -17.13 -12.45
CA LEU A 33 -11.43 -18.34 -13.21
C LEU A 33 -10.31 -18.20 -14.24
N HIS A 34 -10.15 -17.01 -14.81
CA HIS A 34 -9.12 -16.71 -15.80
C HIS A 34 -7.97 -15.85 -15.26
N ALA A 35 -7.82 -15.77 -13.94
CA ALA A 35 -6.75 -14.98 -13.30
C ALA A 35 -5.35 -15.29 -13.88
N HIS A 36 -5.08 -16.54 -14.27
CA HIS A 36 -3.83 -16.96 -14.88
C HIS A 36 -3.59 -16.36 -16.30
N ALA A 37 -4.64 -15.91 -16.97
CA ALA A 37 -4.54 -15.29 -18.29
C ALA A 37 -4.41 -13.75 -18.23
N TYR A 38 -4.60 -13.16 -17.07
CA TYR A 38 -4.48 -11.72 -16.85
C TYR A 38 -3.14 -11.38 -16.19
N VAL A 39 -2.52 -10.28 -16.64
CA VAL A 39 -1.27 -9.79 -16.05
C VAL A 39 -1.54 -9.20 -14.65
N ASP A 40 -2.62 -8.40 -14.52
CA ASP A 40 -2.93 -7.67 -13.29
C ASP A 40 -4.35 -7.12 -13.32
N LEU A 41 -4.82 -6.60 -12.18
CA LEU A 41 -5.93 -5.66 -12.11
C LEU A 41 -5.54 -4.35 -12.81
N ALA A 42 -6.52 -3.63 -13.33
CA ALA A 42 -6.31 -2.38 -14.07
C ALA A 42 -7.47 -1.40 -13.90
N GLY A 43 -7.85 -1.15 -12.65
CA GLY A 43 -8.86 -0.18 -12.27
C GLY A 43 -8.50 1.26 -12.67
N GLU A 44 -9.33 2.19 -12.28
CA GLU A 44 -9.08 3.61 -12.55
C GLU A 44 -7.94 4.17 -11.68
N MET A 45 -7.74 3.60 -10.47
CA MET A 45 -6.67 4.00 -9.54
C MET A 45 -6.08 2.79 -8.81
N PRO A 46 -4.80 2.84 -8.40
CA PRO A 46 -4.18 1.76 -7.62
C PRO A 46 -4.89 1.42 -6.31
N THR A 47 -5.52 2.40 -5.67
CA THR A 47 -6.36 2.19 -4.47
C THR A 47 -7.57 1.32 -4.75
N GLN A 48 -8.18 1.48 -5.92
CA GLN A 48 -9.30 0.65 -6.37
C GLN A 48 -8.84 -0.79 -6.61
N ASP A 49 -7.65 -0.99 -7.20
CA ASP A 49 -7.08 -2.31 -7.43
C ASP A 49 -6.75 -3.02 -6.11
N ALA A 50 -6.21 -2.31 -5.12
CA ALA A 50 -5.93 -2.88 -3.80
C ALA A 50 -7.22 -3.32 -3.08
N ALA A 51 -8.30 -2.54 -3.17
CA ALA A 51 -9.59 -2.90 -2.62
C ALA A 51 -10.22 -4.09 -3.36
N MET A 52 -10.09 -4.13 -4.69
CA MET A 52 -10.55 -5.24 -5.53
C MET A 52 -9.77 -6.53 -5.25
N LEU A 53 -8.46 -6.44 -5.07
CA LEU A 53 -7.62 -7.58 -4.69
C LEU A 53 -8.13 -8.25 -3.41
N ARG A 54 -8.47 -7.45 -2.38
CA ARG A 54 -9.02 -7.96 -1.11
C ARG A 54 -10.37 -8.65 -1.31
N LEU A 55 -11.24 -8.12 -2.16
CA LEU A 55 -12.52 -8.76 -2.49
C LEU A 55 -12.31 -10.12 -3.15
N LEU A 56 -11.40 -10.22 -4.13
CA LEU A 56 -11.08 -11.49 -4.79
C LEU A 56 -10.47 -12.50 -3.80
N LEU A 57 -9.59 -12.04 -2.92
CA LEU A 57 -8.98 -12.86 -1.86
C LEU A 57 -10.03 -13.39 -0.88
N ALA A 58 -11.04 -12.58 -0.50
CA ALA A 58 -12.11 -13.03 0.37
C ALA A 58 -12.91 -14.18 -0.24
N VAL A 59 -13.24 -14.11 -1.53
CA VAL A 59 -13.91 -15.20 -2.24
C VAL A 59 -13.06 -16.46 -2.24
N LEU A 60 -11.78 -16.34 -2.65
CA LEU A 60 -10.89 -17.51 -2.77
C LEU A 60 -10.62 -18.16 -1.41
N HIS A 61 -10.38 -17.36 -0.37
CA HIS A 61 -10.15 -17.88 0.96
C HIS A 61 -11.36 -18.63 1.48
N THR A 62 -12.57 -18.04 1.35
CA THR A 62 -13.82 -18.68 1.77
C THR A 62 -14.09 -19.99 1.03
N VAL A 63 -13.79 -20.05 -0.27
CA VAL A 63 -13.97 -21.29 -1.06
C VAL A 63 -12.97 -22.34 -0.59
N PHE A 64 -11.67 -22.04 -0.66
CA PHE A 64 -10.63 -23.04 -0.50
C PHE A 64 -10.23 -23.35 0.95
N SER A 65 -10.74 -22.60 1.92
CA SER A 65 -10.68 -23.01 3.33
C SER A 65 -11.73 -24.11 3.67
N ARG A 66 -12.74 -24.30 2.82
CA ARG A 66 -13.88 -25.20 3.07
C ARG A 66 -13.90 -26.46 2.21
N VAL A 67 -13.37 -26.36 0.98
CA VAL A 67 -13.40 -27.47 0.01
C VAL A 67 -12.04 -27.65 -0.65
N ASP A 68 -11.79 -28.86 -1.15
CA ASP A 68 -10.60 -29.17 -1.95
C ASP A 68 -10.71 -28.65 -3.40
N GLY A 69 -9.70 -28.91 -4.23
CA GLY A 69 -9.69 -28.52 -5.64
C GLY A 69 -10.75 -29.21 -6.50
N ASN A 70 -11.42 -30.24 -6.00
CA ASN A 70 -12.52 -30.95 -6.66
C ASN A 70 -13.90 -30.53 -6.13
N GLY A 71 -13.95 -29.62 -5.14
CA GLY A 71 -15.19 -29.19 -4.51
C GLY A 71 -15.70 -30.11 -3.40
N VAL A 72 -14.89 -31.09 -2.97
CA VAL A 72 -15.28 -31.97 -1.86
C VAL A 72 -15.03 -31.23 -0.54
N PRO A 73 -15.99 -31.27 0.42
CA PRO A 73 -15.81 -30.66 1.73
C PRO A 73 -14.54 -31.19 2.43
N ALA A 74 -13.61 -30.31 2.72
CA ALA A 74 -12.34 -30.58 3.36
C ALA A 74 -11.85 -29.33 4.09
N PRO A 75 -12.53 -28.88 5.18
CA PRO A 75 -12.09 -27.75 5.98
C PRO A 75 -10.71 -28.05 6.60
N PHE A 76 -9.94 -27.02 6.90
CA PHE A 76 -8.65 -27.18 7.56
C PHE A 76 -8.86 -27.62 9.02
N GLU A 77 -8.20 -28.68 9.43
CA GLU A 77 -8.13 -29.14 10.81
C GLU A 77 -6.76 -28.83 11.42
N GLU A 78 -5.72 -28.86 10.59
CA GLU A 78 -4.32 -28.60 10.96
C GLU A 78 -3.65 -27.65 9.97
N THR A 79 -2.54 -27.06 10.39
CA THR A 79 -1.70 -26.16 9.57
C THR A 79 -1.25 -26.82 8.26
N GLU A 80 -0.96 -28.11 8.31
CA GLU A 80 -0.53 -28.89 7.15
C GLU A 80 -1.60 -28.98 6.06
N ASP A 81 -2.87 -29.02 6.41
CA ASP A 81 -3.98 -29.04 5.44
C ASP A 81 -4.01 -27.73 4.63
N ALA A 82 -3.81 -26.60 5.32
CA ALA A 82 -3.74 -25.28 4.70
C ALA A 82 -2.56 -25.17 3.72
N LEU A 83 -1.38 -25.69 4.11
CA LEU A 83 -0.19 -25.70 3.26
C LEU A 83 -0.33 -26.63 2.06
N LEU A 84 -0.91 -27.82 2.27
CA LEU A 84 -1.18 -28.76 1.19
C LEU A 84 -2.13 -28.14 0.16
N ARG A 85 -3.24 -27.55 0.63
CA ARG A 85 -4.22 -26.87 -0.23
C ARG A 85 -3.58 -25.74 -1.03
N TRP A 86 -2.78 -24.89 -0.38
CA TRP A 86 -2.05 -23.83 -1.07
C TRP A 86 -1.12 -24.41 -2.15
N SER A 87 -0.37 -25.48 -1.81
CA SER A 87 0.56 -26.13 -2.73
C SER A 87 -0.15 -26.74 -3.94
N GLU A 88 -1.28 -27.43 -3.72
CA GLU A 88 -2.09 -28.00 -4.79
C GLU A 88 -2.60 -26.93 -5.77
N LEU A 89 -3.15 -25.83 -5.23
CA LEU A 89 -3.61 -24.71 -6.05
C LEU A 89 -2.45 -24.06 -6.82
N TRP A 90 -1.31 -23.86 -6.17
CA TRP A 90 -0.12 -23.29 -6.80
C TRP A 90 0.38 -24.14 -7.97
N GLN A 91 0.45 -25.46 -7.79
CA GLN A 91 0.90 -26.41 -8.83
C GLN A 91 -0.06 -26.49 -10.02
N LEU A 92 -1.36 -26.26 -9.83
CA LEU A 92 -2.34 -26.19 -10.92
C LEU A 92 -2.11 -24.99 -11.84
N GLY A 93 -1.48 -23.92 -11.35
CA GLY A 93 -1.24 -22.70 -12.10
C GLY A 93 -2.51 -21.92 -12.50
N ARG A 94 -3.66 -22.32 -11.99
CA ARG A 94 -4.98 -21.69 -12.18
C ARG A 94 -5.94 -22.16 -11.08
N PHE A 95 -6.98 -21.38 -10.83
CA PHE A 95 -8.00 -21.80 -9.87
C PHE A 95 -8.94 -22.85 -10.47
N PRO A 96 -9.30 -23.91 -9.70
CA PRO A 96 -10.31 -24.86 -10.09
C PRO A 96 -11.67 -24.19 -10.33
N GLU A 97 -12.29 -24.50 -11.47
CA GLU A 97 -13.52 -23.83 -11.88
C GLU A 97 -14.73 -24.25 -11.04
N GLN A 98 -14.91 -25.54 -10.82
CA GLN A 98 -16.12 -26.07 -10.19
C GLN A 98 -16.33 -25.57 -8.75
N PRO A 99 -15.36 -25.59 -7.83
CA PRO A 99 -15.53 -25.10 -6.47
C PRO A 99 -15.93 -23.62 -6.41
N ILE A 100 -15.34 -22.80 -7.27
CA ILE A 100 -15.65 -21.36 -7.34
C ILE A 100 -17.08 -21.15 -7.86
N ARG A 101 -17.47 -21.85 -8.95
CA ARG A 101 -18.84 -21.73 -9.49
C ARG A 101 -19.88 -22.18 -8.48
N ASP A 102 -19.70 -23.35 -7.88
CA ASP A 102 -20.65 -23.89 -6.90
C ASP A 102 -20.87 -22.93 -5.73
N TYR A 103 -19.79 -22.31 -5.26
CA TYR A 103 -19.87 -21.30 -4.21
C TYR A 103 -20.56 -20.02 -4.67
N LEU A 104 -20.18 -19.46 -5.80
CA LEU A 104 -20.74 -18.21 -6.31
C LEU A 104 -22.21 -18.38 -6.72
N ASP A 105 -22.57 -19.49 -7.33
CA ASP A 105 -23.96 -19.82 -7.70
C ASP A 105 -24.85 -19.95 -6.47
N LYS A 106 -24.35 -20.55 -5.38
CA LYS A 106 -25.04 -20.60 -4.09
C LYS A 106 -25.40 -19.22 -3.55
N TRP A 107 -24.51 -18.26 -3.73
CA TRP A 107 -24.66 -16.90 -3.21
C TRP A 107 -25.06 -15.87 -4.28
N GLN A 108 -25.45 -16.30 -5.48
CA GLN A 108 -25.74 -15.43 -6.63
C GLN A 108 -26.71 -14.28 -6.29
N ASP A 109 -27.69 -14.53 -5.44
CA ASP A 109 -28.68 -13.54 -5.02
C ASP A 109 -28.08 -12.37 -4.20
N ARG A 110 -26.87 -12.55 -3.67
CA ARG A 110 -26.15 -11.54 -2.87
C ARG A 110 -25.24 -10.63 -3.70
N PHE A 111 -25.12 -10.88 -4.99
CA PHE A 111 -24.20 -10.16 -5.88
C PHE A 111 -24.91 -9.25 -6.89
N TRP A 112 -26.12 -8.82 -6.59
CA TRP A 112 -26.82 -7.80 -7.37
C TRP A 112 -26.38 -6.40 -6.91
N LEU A 113 -25.92 -5.55 -7.83
CA LEU A 113 -25.58 -4.16 -7.51
C LEU A 113 -26.81 -3.40 -7.02
N PHE A 114 -27.96 -3.67 -7.66
CA PHE A 114 -29.28 -3.19 -7.25
C PHE A 114 -30.17 -4.37 -6.92
N HIS A 115 -30.57 -4.42 -5.66
CA HIS A 115 -31.52 -5.40 -5.14
C HIS A 115 -32.43 -4.69 -4.13
N PRO A 116 -33.74 -4.97 -4.11
CA PRO A 116 -34.67 -4.24 -3.24
C PRO A 116 -34.38 -4.39 -1.75
N GLU A 117 -33.85 -5.52 -1.33
CA GLU A 117 -33.61 -5.83 0.08
C GLU A 117 -32.12 -5.98 0.43
N ARG A 118 -31.33 -6.56 -0.47
CA ARG A 118 -29.96 -7.01 -0.20
C ARG A 118 -28.98 -6.65 -1.33
N PRO A 119 -28.81 -5.35 -1.64
CA PRO A 119 -27.87 -4.96 -2.68
C PRO A 119 -26.43 -5.23 -2.22
N PHE A 120 -25.58 -5.67 -3.16
CA PHE A 120 -24.21 -6.05 -2.89
C PHE A 120 -23.43 -4.93 -2.18
N TRP A 121 -22.90 -5.28 -1.01
CA TRP A 121 -22.07 -4.40 -0.15
C TRP A 121 -22.71 -3.04 0.16
N GLN A 122 -24.03 -2.99 0.17
CA GLN A 122 -24.85 -1.83 0.46
C GLN A 122 -25.89 -2.14 1.55
N VAL A 123 -26.48 -1.11 2.11
CA VAL A 123 -27.46 -1.23 3.19
C VAL A 123 -28.65 -0.35 2.87
N PRO A 124 -29.85 -0.89 2.64
CA PRO A 124 -31.07 -0.12 2.30
C PRO A 124 -31.41 0.98 3.32
N GLU A 125 -31.13 0.76 4.60
CA GLU A 125 -31.35 1.72 5.68
C GLU A 125 -30.46 2.96 5.55
N ALA A 126 -29.37 2.89 4.78
CA ALA A 126 -28.50 4.04 4.52
C ALA A 126 -29.17 5.19 3.75
N LYS A 127 -30.39 4.99 3.24
CA LYS A 127 -31.22 6.06 2.64
C LYS A 127 -31.45 7.28 3.53
N ILE A 128 -31.35 7.12 4.86
CA ILE A 128 -31.41 8.24 5.82
C ILE A 128 -30.08 8.94 6.01
N GLY A 129 -29.00 8.43 5.40
CA GLY A 129 -27.63 8.89 5.56
C GLY A 129 -27.36 10.28 4.98
N SER A 130 -26.09 10.64 4.94
CA SER A 130 -25.63 11.85 4.27
C SER A 130 -25.65 11.64 2.76
N PRO A 131 -26.31 12.47 1.95
CA PRO A 131 -26.32 12.37 0.51
C PRO A 131 -25.04 12.96 -0.10
N PHE A 132 -24.55 12.31 -1.15
CA PHE A 132 -23.43 12.77 -1.97
C PHE A 132 -23.69 12.46 -3.44
N GLY A 133 -23.23 13.34 -4.34
CA GLY A 133 -23.31 13.14 -5.78
C GLY A 133 -22.25 12.16 -6.30
N ALA A 134 -22.42 11.72 -7.55
CA ALA A 134 -21.52 10.80 -8.23
C ALA A 134 -20.07 11.30 -8.25
N LYS A 135 -19.83 12.60 -8.35
CA LYS A 135 -18.52 13.25 -8.31
C LYS A 135 -17.74 13.00 -7.01
N LYS A 136 -18.42 12.68 -5.91
CA LYS A 136 -17.80 12.33 -4.63
C LYS A 136 -17.51 10.83 -4.54
N LEU A 137 -18.32 9.99 -5.16
CA LEU A 137 -18.10 8.55 -5.24
C LEU A 137 -16.91 8.22 -6.15
N ASN A 138 -16.80 8.91 -7.29
CA ASN A 138 -15.72 8.73 -8.25
C ASN A 138 -14.38 9.21 -7.67
N GLY A 139 -13.51 8.27 -7.33
CA GLY A 139 -12.21 8.55 -6.72
C GLY A 139 -11.23 9.33 -7.60
N GLU A 140 -11.37 9.31 -8.92
CA GLU A 140 -10.57 10.15 -9.81
C GLU A 140 -10.96 11.64 -9.73
N VAL A 141 -12.19 11.92 -9.33
CA VAL A 141 -12.72 13.29 -9.21
C VAL A 141 -12.63 13.80 -7.78
N PHE A 142 -13.09 13.02 -6.81
CA PHE A 142 -13.13 13.35 -5.37
C PHE A 142 -13.68 14.75 -5.05
N GLU A 143 -14.66 15.19 -5.80
CA GLU A 143 -15.29 16.48 -5.60
C GLU A 143 -16.54 16.39 -4.75
N SER A 144 -16.68 17.32 -3.81
CA SER A 144 -17.95 17.63 -3.18
C SER A 144 -18.36 19.07 -3.55
N GLU A 145 -19.58 19.46 -3.22
CA GLU A 145 -20.08 20.81 -3.50
C GLU A 145 -19.21 21.92 -2.89
N ASN A 146 -18.57 21.63 -1.75
CA ASN A 146 -17.71 22.56 -1.04
C ASN A 146 -16.22 22.42 -1.35
N LYS A 147 -15.82 21.43 -2.16
CA LYS A 147 -14.41 21.08 -2.46
C LYS A 147 -14.29 20.63 -3.91
N SER A 148 -14.31 21.60 -4.81
CA SER A 148 -14.07 21.36 -6.23
C SER A 148 -12.58 21.27 -6.51
N SER A 149 -12.17 20.30 -7.35
CA SER A 149 -10.80 20.22 -7.87
C SER A 149 -10.58 21.24 -8.98
N LEU A 150 -9.42 21.93 -8.97
CA LEU A 150 -9.01 22.80 -10.07
C LEU A 150 -8.79 22.02 -11.36
N PHE A 151 -8.27 20.79 -11.23
CA PHE A 151 -8.06 19.87 -12.35
C PHE A 151 -8.79 18.57 -12.03
N SER A 152 -9.61 18.11 -12.95
CA SER A 152 -10.40 16.90 -12.81
C SER A 152 -10.24 16.02 -14.04
N ALA A 153 -10.12 14.72 -13.84
CA ALA A 153 -10.06 13.74 -14.92
C ALA A 153 -11.34 13.72 -15.76
N CYS A 154 -12.47 14.11 -15.18
CA CYS A 154 -13.77 14.18 -15.84
C CYS A 154 -14.30 15.61 -15.87
N ALA A 155 -15.08 15.95 -16.89
CA ALA A 155 -15.72 17.25 -17.04
C ALA A 155 -17.22 17.11 -17.36
N GLY A 156 -18.01 18.14 -17.07
CA GLY A 156 -19.45 18.20 -17.40
C GLY A 156 -20.22 17.00 -16.85
N THR A 157 -21.01 16.35 -17.68
CA THR A 157 -21.86 15.21 -17.31
C THR A 157 -21.05 13.98 -16.83
N GLY A 158 -19.77 13.87 -17.17
CA GLY A 158 -18.90 12.81 -16.68
C GLY A 158 -18.59 12.89 -15.16
N LYS A 159 -18.90 14.03 -14.51
CA LYS A 159 -18.84 14.17 -13.06
C LYS A 159 -20.14 13.84 -12.35
N GLU A 160 -21.27 14.02 -13.04
CA GLU A 160 -22.61 13.99 -12.44
C GLU A 160 -23.24 12.59 -12.44
N SER A 161 -22.69 11.67 -13.21
CA SER A 161 -23.17 10.28 -13.27
C SER A 161 -22.09 9.32 -13.73
N MET A 162 -22.24 8.03 -13.40
CA MET A 162 -21.39 6.96 -13.88
C MET A 162 -22.23 5.73 -14.28
N ASP A 163 -21.67 4.84 -15.09
CA ASP A 163 -22.32 3.58 -15.42
C ASP A 163 -22.22 2.58 -14.25
N TYR A 164 -22.97 1.49 -14.33
CA TYR A 164 -23.01 0.49 -13.27
C TYR A 164 -21.67 -0.22 -13.04
N PRO A 165 -20.90 -0.63 -14.07
CA PRO A 165 -19.56 -1.17 -13.89
C PRO A 165 -18.64 -0.24 -13.10
N GLN A 166 -18.62 1.03 -13.44
CA GLN A 166 -17.80 2.03 -12.76
C GLN A 166 -18.27 2.24 -11.32
N ALA A 167 -19.61 2.35 -11.12
CA ALA A 167 -20.18 2.52 -9.79
C ALA A 167 -19.87 1.33 -8.86
N ALA A 168 -19.90 0.11 -9.39
CA ALA A 168 -19.54 -1.10 -8.63
C ALA A 168 -18.09 -1.06 -8.15
N ARG A 169 -17.14 -0.69 -9.01
CA ARG A 169 -15.72 -0.54 -8.62
C ARG A 169 -15.54 0.54 -7.55
N TRP A 170 -16.19 1.69 -7.73
CA TRP A 170 -16.09 2.78 -6.76
C TRP A 170 -16.81 2.49 -5.45
N LEU A 171 -17.86 1.67 -5.45
CA LEU A 171 -18.49 1.19 -4.21
C LEU A 171 -17.53 0.34 -3.37
N VAL A 172 -16.77 -0.56 -4.00
CA VAL A 172 -15.74 -1.35 -3.34
C VAL A 172 -14.66 -0.43 -2.75
N SER A 173 -14.21 0.56 -3.53
CA SER A 173 -13.24 1.56 -3.07
C SER A 173 -13.78 2.43 -1.94
N LEU A 174 -15.04 2.89 -2.01
CA LEU A 174 -15.70 3.70 -0.98
C LEU A 174 -15.67 3.00 0.39
N ASN A 175 -16.04 1.72 0.44
CA ASN A 175 -16.02 0.98 1.69
C ASN A 175 -14.62 0.93 2.34
N ASN A 176 -13.57 1.02 1.56
CA ASN A 176 -12.19 0.87 2.02
C ASN A 176 -11.44 2.20 2.23
N TYR A 177 -11.72 3.22 1.39
CA TYR A 177 -10.92 4.45 1.34
C TYR A 177 -11.70 5.75 1.56
N ASP A 178 -13.02 5.69 1.83
CA ASP A 178 -13.80 6.91 2.04
C ASP A 178 -13.18 7.83 3.09
N ASP A 179 -13.30 9.14 2.90
CA ASP A 179 -12.72 10.13 3.79
C ASP A 179 -13.44 10.24 5.15
N ALA A 180 -12.85 11.04 6.06
CA ALA A 180 -13.40 11.30 7.39
C ALA A 180 -14.47 12.42 7.43
N ALA A 181 -14.98 12.87 6.27
CA ALA A 181 -16.05 13.87 6.27
C ALA A 181 -17.24 13.39 7.11
N ALA A 182 -17.87 14.31 7.84
CA ALA A 182 -18.96 14.01 8.74
C ALA A 182 -20.11 13.28 8.01
N LYS A 183 -20.53 12.16 8.56
CA LYS A 183 -21.67 11.37 8.11
C LYS A 183 -22.77 11.36 9.17
N LYS A 184 -24.01 11.29 8.74
CA LYS A 184 -25.13 11.14 9.68
C LYS A 184 -25.00 9.84 10.45
N LYS A 185 -25.54 9.84 11.66
CA LYS A 185 -25.76 8.63 12.48
C LYS A 185 -27.19 8.15 12.29
N ALA A 186 -27.41 6.85 12.41
CA ALA A 186 -28.74 6.36 12.73
C ALA A 186 -29.11 6.78 14.17
N LYS A 187 -30.40 6.96 14.42
CA LYS A 187 -30.92 7.54 15.65
C LYS A 187 -30.44 6.82 16.93
N ASP A 188 -30.23 5.51 16.84
CA ASP A 188 -29.88 4.65 17.96
C ASP A 188 -28.45 4.11 17.90
N TRP A 189 -27.58 4.70 17.07
CA TRP A 189 -26.21 4.25 16.90
C TRP A 189 -25.24 5.03 17.79
N PRO A 190 -24.45 4.34 18.60
CA PRO A 190 -23.72 4.99 19.67
C PRO A 190 -22.49 5.79 19.23
N LEU A 191 -21.87 5.44 18.09
CA LEU A 191 -20.62 6.04 17.66
C LEU A 191 -20.72 6.71 16.29
N PRO A 192 -20.15 7.91 16.09
CA PRO A 192 -19.94 8.46 14.77
C PRO A 192 -18.86 7.65 14.05
N SER A 193 -18.97 7.55 12.73
CA SER A 193 -17.84 7.10 11.91
C SER A 193 -16.61 7.94 12.21
N MET A 194 -15.56 7.31 12.69
CA MET A 194 -14.32 8.00 13.07
C MET A 194 -13.22 7.74 12.06
N GLY A 195 -12.88 8.75 11.29
CA GLY A 195 -11.77 8.72 10.35
C GLY A 195 -12.09 8.06 9.00
N PRO A 196 -11.09 7.91 8.13
CA PRO A 196 -11.22 7.28 6.82
C PRO A 196 -11.50 5.78 6.94
N GLY A 197 -11.91 5.16 5.82
CA GLY A 197 -12.03 3.72 5.69
C GLY A 197 -10.71 3.01 6.02
N TRP A 198 -10.79 1.69 6.28
CA TRP A 198 -9.64 0.95 6.84
C TRP A 198 -8.37 1.05 6.01
N LEU A 199 -8.45 0.81 4.69
CA LEU A 199 -7.27 0.91 3.83
C LEU A 199 -6.71 2.34 3.74
N GLY A 200 -7.54 3.35 4.00
CA GLY A 200 -7.09 4.74 4.14
C GLY A 200 -6.38 5.04 5.47
N ARG A 201 -6.45 4.14 6.45
CA ARG A 201 -5.75 4.26 7.75
C ARG A 201 -4.41 3.58 7.75
N ILE A 202 -4.20 2.61 6.86
CA ILE A 202 -3.00 1.80 6.76
C ILE A 202 -2.21 2.16 5.52
N GLY A 203 -0.93 1.78 5.48
CA GLY A 203 -0.13 1.75 4.26
C GLY A 203 -0.23 0.35 3.69
N VAL A 204 -1.09 0.18 2.69
CA VAL A 204 -1.32 -1.14 2.09
C VAL A 204 -0.06 -1.62 1.40
N ILE A 205 0.33 -2.86 1.68
CA ILE A 205 1.32 -3.61 0.88
C ILE A 205 0.74 -4.95 0.46
N TYR A 206 1.14 -5.42 -0.70
CA TYR A 206 0.83 -6.76 -1.20
C TYR A 206 1.97 -7.28 -2.07
N VAL A 207 2.01 -8.59 -2.28
CA VAL A 207 3.02 -9.25 -3.09
C VAL A 207 2.46 -9.49 -4.49
N LYS A 208 3.17 -9.00 -5.51
CA LYS A 208 2.80 -9.16 -6.90
C LYS A 208 3.49 -10.38 -7.52
N GLY A 209 2.73 -11.17 -8.28
CA GLY A 209 3.22 -12.26 -9.12
C GLY A 209 3.41 -11.86 -10.59
N SER A 210 3.75 -12.81 -11.42
CA SER A 210 3.91 -12.63 -12.88
C SER A 210 2.56 -12.45 -13.61
N ASN A 211 1.49 -12.90 -12.98
CA ASN A 211 0.10 -12.77 -13.43
C ASN A 211 -0.84 -12.61 -12.23
N LEU A 212 -2.13 -12.36 -12.49
CA LEU A 212 -3.11 -12.14 -11.43
C LEU A 212 -3.31 -13.38 -10.56
N PHE A 213 -3.23 -14.59 -11.11
CA PHE A 213 -3.30 -15.83 -10.32
C PHE A 213 -2.17 -15.90 -9.30
N GLU A 214 -0.92 -15.69 -9.71
CA GLU A 214 0.21 -15.69 -8.79
C GLU A 214 0.11 -14.56 -7.76
N THR A 215 -0.35 -13.37 -8.18
CA THR A 215 -0.62 -12.25 -7.27
C THR A 215 -1.63 -12.66 -6.20
N LEU A 216 -2.74 -13.28 -6.59
CA LEU A 216 -3.75 -13.77 -5.64
C LEU A 216 -3.15 -14.84 -4.73
N MET A 217 -2.48 -15.87 -5.27
CA MET A 217 -1.89 -16.95 -4.47
C MET A 217 -0.87 -16.48 -3.44
N ARG A 218 -0.03 -15.49 -3.78
CA ARG A 218 0.98 -14.93 -2.86
C ARG A 218 0.38 -14.16 -1.69
N ASN A 219 -0.86 -13.66 -1.85
CA ASN A 219 -1.59 -12.94 -0.82
C ASN A 219 -2.73 -13.77 -0.21
N LEU A 220 -2.98 -14.98 -0.69
CA LEU A 220 -3.96 -15.92 -0.15
C LEU A 220 -3.36 -16.64 1.05
N MET A 221 -3.51 -16.03 2.21
CA MET A 221 -2.93 -16.51 3.46
C MET A 221 -3.93 -17.43 4.18
N PHE A 222 -3.72 -18.74 4.05
CA PHE A 222 -4.54 -19.71 4.79
C PHE A 222 -4.17 -19.84 6.28
N LEU A 223 -3.09 -19.19 6.69
CA LEU A 223 -2.65 -19.10 8.09
C LEU A 223 -2.47 -17.64 8.49
N GLN A 224 -2.74 -17.37 9.75
CA GLN A 224 -2.39 -16.10 10.39
C GLN A 224 -0.85 -15.97 10.54
N ASP A 225 -0.40 -14.76 10.78
CA ASP A 225 0.98 -14.53 11.22
C ASP A 225 1.25 -15.29 12.52
N GLY A 226 2.29 -16.12 12.52
CA GLY A 226 2.56 -17.06 13.61
C GLY A 226 2.21 -18.53 13.27
N GLY A 227 1.47 -18.79 12.19
CA GLY A 227 1.18 -20.14 11.69
C GLY A 227 -0.08 -20.79 12.24
N GLU A 228 -0.95 -20.01 12.90
CA GLU A 228 -2.25 -20.48 13.36
C GLU A 228 -3.29 -20.43 12.24
N LEU A 229 -4.29 -21.31 12.30
CA LEU A 229 -5.44 -21.26 11.39
C LEU A 229 -6.30 -20.03 11.67
N TRP A 230 -6.93 -19.51 10.64
CA TRP A 230 -8.00 -18.53 10.79
C TRP A 230 -9.26 -19.19 11.36
N GLU A 231 -10.06 -18.42 12.08
CA GLU A 231 -11.43 -18.84 12.38
C GLU A 231 -12.24 -18.99 11.08
N PRO A 232 -13.35 -19.76 11.09
CA PRO A 232 -14.16 -19.98 9.89
C PRO A 232 -14.64 -18.68 9.24
N ASP A 233 -14.45 -18.56 7.94
CA ASP A 233 -14.78 -17.36 7.17
C ASP A 233 -16.26 -16.98 7.22
N VAL A 234 -16.54 -15.69 7.40
CA VAL A 234 -17.87 -15.10 7.34
C VAL A 234 -17.82 -13.80 6.51
N PRO A 235 -17.70 -13.89 5.16
CA PRO A 235 -17.73 -12.70 4.32
C PRO A 235 -19.08 -11.98 4.40
N CYS A 236 -19.10 -10.67 4.11
CA CYS A 236 -20.27 -9.83 4.31
C CYS A 236 -21.54 -10.31 3.56
N TRP A 237 -21.39 -11.01 2.43
CA TRP A 237 -22.54 -11.55 1.65
C TRP A 237 -23.13 -12.83 2.24
N GLU A 238 -22.45 -13.51 3.15
CA GLU A 238 -22.98 -14.69 3.86
C GLU A 238 -23.78 -14.32 5.10
N LEU A 239 -23.72 -13.08 5.55
CA LEU A 239 -24.52 -12.62 6.68
C LEU A 239 -26.02 -12.77 6.37
N GLU A 240 -26.79 -13.28 7.33
CA GLU A 240 -28.25 -13.46 7.19
C GLU A 240 -28.91 -12.12 6.90
N ASP A 241 -28.58 -11.11 7.68
CA ASP A 241 -29.01 -9.73 7.47
C ASP A 241 -27.81 -8.82 7.18
N ALA A 242 -27.98 -7.87 6.25
CA ALA A 242 -27.02 -6.80 6.10
C ALA A 242 -26.92 -6.04 7.43
N ARG A 243 -25.69 -5.76 7.87
CA ARG A 243 -25.48 -4.99 9.11
C ARG A 243 -25.94 -3.56 8.89
N SER A 244 -27.14 -3.24 9.36
CA SER A 244 -27.78 -1.93 9.17
C SER A 244 -27.23 -0.85 10.10
N GLY A 245 -26.55 -1.24 11.17
CA GLY A 245 -26.01 -0.34 12.20
C GLY A 245 -24.51 -0.47 12.45
N GLU A 246 -23.91 0.59 13.02
CA GLU A 246 -22.57 0.51 13.57
C GLU A 246 -22.56 -0.45 14.73
N ARG A 247 -21.53 -1.27 14.84
CA ARG A 247 -21.30 -2.11 16.01
C ARG A 247 -20.69 -1.26 17.13
N THR A 248 -21.17 -1.43 18.36
CA THR A 248 -20.68 -0.71 19.53
C THR A 248 -19.29 -1.13 19.95
N GLU A 249 -19.00 -2.42 19.77
CA GLU A 249 -17.71 -3.03 20.07
C GLU A 249 -17.31 -3.87 18.87
N VAL A 250 -16.40 -3.34 18.08
CA VAL A 250 -15.83 -4.05 16.94
C VAL A 250 -14.39 -4.40 17.30
N VAL A 251 -14.14 -5.69 17.41
CA VAL A 251 -12.80 -6.26 17.54
C VAL A 251 -12.25 -6.47 16.11
N CYS A 252 -10.94 -6.46 15.96
CA CYS A 252 -10.33 -6.86 14.70
C CYS A 252 -10.82 -8.28 14.34
N PRO A 253 -11.37 -8.51 13.15
CA PRO A 253 -11.85 -9.83 12.77
C PRO A 253 -10.78 -10.90 12.89
N ASP A 254 -11.17 -12.06 13.36
CA ASP A 254 -10.33 -13.25 13.53
C ASP A 254 -10.40 -14.20 12.34
N ASN A 255 -11.24 -13.87 11.35
CA ASN A 255 -11.35 -14.60 10.10
C ASN A 255 -11.00 -13.72 8.90
N PHE A 256 -10.35 -14.32 7.93
CA PHE A 256 -9.77 -13.59 6.80
C PHE A 256 -10.84 -12.90 5.94
N ALA A 257 -11.92 -13.60 5.62
CA ALA A 257 -12.93 -13.07 4.70
C ALA A 257 -13.75 -11.91 5.32
N GLU A 258 -14.04 -11.94 6.60
CA GLU A 258 -14.67 -10.80 7.29
C GLU A 258 -13.77 -9.58 7.26
N LEU A 259 -12.47 -9.75 7.59
CA LEU A 259 -11.50 -8.65 7.54
C LEU A 259 -11.42 -8.01 6.15
N MET A 260 -11.39 -8.83 5.09
CA MET A 260 -11.31 -8.35 3.71
C MET A 260 -12.60 -7.69 3.22
N THR A 261 -13.75 -7.98 3.85
CA THR A 261 -15.08 -7.51 3.41
C THR A 261 -15.83 -6.67 4.45
N MET A 262 -15.14 -6.19 5.48
CA MET A 262 -15.74 -5.30 6.48
C MET A 262 -16.40 -4.07 5.85
N GLN A 263 -17.58 -3.72 6.35
CA GLN A 263 -18.33 -2.55 5.87
C GLN A 263 -17.98 -1.32 6.71
N PHE A 264 -16.87 -0.64 6.38
CA PHE A 264 -16.48 0.62 7.02
C PHE A 264 -17.41 1.78 6.68
N ARG A 265 -18.29 1.60 5.72
CA ARG A 265 -19.38 2.50 5.35
C ARG A 265 -20.66 1.72 5.12
N ARG A 266 -21.78 2.28 5.57
CA ARG A 266 -23.13 1.84 5.22
C ARG A 266 -23.59 2.73 4.10
N ALA A 267 -23.42 2.29 2.87
CA ALA A 267 -23.73 3.06 1.67
C ALA A 267 -24.98 2.52 0.96
N LEU A 268 -25.65 3.37 0.21
CA LEU A 268 -26.71 3.00 -0.72
C LEU A 268 -26.58 3.87 -1.98
N LEU A 269 -26.39 3.24 -3.13
CA LEU A 269 -26.27 3.92 -4.41
C LEU A 269 -27.62 4.49 -4.85
N GLU A 270 -27.60 5.69 -5.39
CA GLU A 270 -28.76 6.34 -5.99
C GLU A 270 -28.63 6.30 -7.50
N ARG A 271 -29.67 5.76 -8.16
CA ARG A 271 -29.73 5.66 -9.63
C ARG A 271 -30.84 6.49 -10.23
N LYS A 272 -30.58 7.00 -11.43
CA LYS A 272 -31.55 7.63 -12.28
C LYS A 272 -31.39 7.08 -13.69
N GLU A 273 -32.47 6.51 -14.25
CA GLU A 273 -32.38 5.76 -15.49
C GLU A 273 -31.36 4.62 -15.35
N ASN A 274 -30.39 4.49 -16.28
CA ASN A 274 -29.35 3.47 -16.27
C ASN A 274 -27.98 4.04 -15.79
N LYS A 275 -28.00 5.05 -14.91
CA LYS A 275 -26.80 5.71 -14.38
C LYS A 275 -26.89 5.83 -12.87
N VAL A 276 -25.75 5.75 -12.20
CA VAL A 276 -25.61 6.14 -10.80
C VAL A 276 -25.31 7.63 -10.73
N VAL A 277 -26.15 8.37 -10.00
CA VAL A 277 -26.07 9.82 -9.87
C VAL A 277 -25.57 10.28 -8.51
N GLY A 278 -25.50 9.36 -7.55
CA GLY A 278 -25.05 9.67 -6.21
C GLY A 278 -25.19 8.46 -5.28
N TYR A 279 -25.06 8.72 -4.01
CA TYR A 279 -25.23 7.74 -2.95
C TYR A 279 -25.57 8.42 -1.63
N THR A 280 -26.19 7.68 -0.75
CA THR A 280 -26.33 8.05 0.66
C THR A 280 -25.42 7.17 1.51
N VAL A 281 -24.90 7.70 2.62
CA VAL A 281 -23.95 6.98 3.45
C VAL A 281 -24.12 7.31 4.93
N LEU A 282 -24.01 6.27 5.73
CA LEU A 282 -23.88 6.31 7.19
C LEU A 282 -22.49 5.84 7.59
N GLY A 283 -22.10 6.06 8.83
CA GLY A 283 -20.93 5.42 9.42
C GLY A 283 -21.02 3.90 9.35
N GLY A 284 -19.87 3.24 9.39
CA GLY A 284 -19.77 1.79 9.35
C GLY A 284 -18.96 1.22 10.50
N ASP A 285 -18.59 -0.04 10.40
CA ASP A 285 -17.76 -0.70 11.40
C ASP A 285 -16.34 -0.13 11.40
N PHE A 286 -15.73 -0.12 12.56
CA PHE A 286 -14.30 0.12 12.73
C PHE A 286 -13.82 -0.55 14.01
N PHE A 287 -12.55 -0.85 14.08
CA PHE A 287 -11.91 -1.48 15.25
C PHE A 287 -10.63 -0.72 15.64
N ASP A 288 -10.14 -0.97 16.85
CA ASP A 288 -8.86 -0.42 17.28
C ASP A 288 -7.72 -1.05 16.46
N SER A 289 -6.90 -0.17 15.87
CA SER A 289 -5.76 -0.59 15.08
C SER A 289 -4.53 -1.00 15.89
N THR A 290 -4.57 -0.82 17.22
CA THR A 290 -3.46 -1.16 18.09
C THR A 290 -3.26 -2.68 18.11
N ASN A 291 -2.07 -3.14 17.75
CA ASN A 291 -1.72 -4.56 17.71
C ASN A 291 -2.69 -5.44 16.87
N ALA A 292 -3.34 -4.85 15.86
CA ALA A 292 -4.28 -5.54 14.97
C ALA A 292 -3.54 -6.41 13.95
N PHE A 293 -2.72 -7.37 14.41
CA PHE A 293 -1.83 -8.19 13.59
C PHE A 293 -2.56 -9.15 12.64
N ALA A 294 -3.85 -9.37 12.83
CA ALA A 294 -4.69 -10.05 11.85
C ALA A 294 -4.74 -9.30 10.50
N GLU A 295 -4.46 -7.97 10.46
CA GLU A 295 -4.29 -7.26 9.19
C GLU A 295 -2.95 -7.62 8.53
N PRO A 296 -2.95 -8.45 7.46
CA PRO A 296 -1.70 -8.94 6.90
C PRO A 296 -1.02 -7.98 5.93
N MET A 297 -1.77 -6.99 5.41
CA MET A 297 -1.37 -6.18 4.26
C MET A 297 -0.93 -4.77 4.68
N THR A 298 -0.15 -4.63 5.76
CA THR A 298 0.33 -3.32 6.23
C THR A 298 1.72 -3.39 6.83
N LEU A 299 2.42 -2.26 6.80
CA LEU A 299 3.63 -2.02 7.57
C LEU A 299 3.27 -1.59 9.00
N TRP A 300 4.18 -1.80 9.97
CA TRP A 300 3.95 -1.51 11.37
C TRP A 300 4.92 -0.47 11.91
N ASN A 301 4.40 0.43 12.76
CA ASN A 301 5.19 1.33 13.58
C ASN A 301 5.22 0.82 15.01
N LYS A 302 6.41 0.63 15.57
CA LYS A 302 6.62 0.33 16.98
C LYS A 302 6.53 1.61 17.81
N LYS A 303 5.79 1.58 18.90
CA LYS A 303 5.72 2.66 19.90
C LYS A 303 5.89 2.08 21.29
N GLU A 304 6.90 2.57 22.01
CA GLU A 304 7.16 2.19 23.38
C GLU A 304 6.63 3.29 24.34
N ASP A 305 5.82 2.91 25.28
CA ASP A 305 5.42 3.80 26.37
C ASP A 305 6.59 3.94 27.37
N LYS A 306 7.15 5.13 27.42
CA LYS A 306 8.32 5.43 28.28
C LYS A 306 8.09 5.25 29.77
N LYS A 307 6.83 5.20 30.24
CA LYS A 307 6.50 5.05 31.65
C LYS A 307 6.29 3.59 32.06
N THR A 308 5.67 2.81 31.18
CA THR A 308 5.32 1.41 31.46
C THR A 308 6.28 0.42 30.83
N GLY A 309 7.05 0.84 29.81
CA GLY A 309 7.88 -0.05 28.98
C GLY A 309 7.07 -0.95 28.04
N LEU A 310 5.75 -0.78 27.98
CA LEU A 310 4.90 -1.55 27.07
C LEU A 310 5.15 -1.10 25.62
N VAL A 311 5.15 -2.07 24.73
CA VAL A 311 5.35 -1.87 23.30
C VAL A 311 4.05 -2.16 22.57
N ASP A 312 3.54 -1.17 21.86
CA ASP A 312 2.41 -1.29 20.97
C ASP A 312 2.84 -1.09 19.50
N TYR A 313 2.08 -1.69 18.62
CA TYR A 313 2.26 -1.58 17.18
C TYR A 313 1.02 -0.95 16.53
N TYR A 314 1.27 -0.05 15.58
CA TYR A 314 0.24 0.66 14.84
C TYR A 314 0.51 0.53 13.35
N PRO A 315 -0.52 0.39 12.49
CA PRO A 315 -0.32 0.43 11.04
C PRO A 315 0.41 1.70 10.61
N ARG A 316 1.35 1.53 9.69
CA ARG A 316 2.17 2.63 9.16
C ARG A 316 1.63 3.07 7.81
N LYS A 317 1.28 4.35 7.69
CA LYS A 317 0.93 4.95 6.41
C LYS A 317 2.17 5.20 5.57
N HIS A 318 2.02 5.11 4.25
CA HIS A 318 3.07 5.55 3.32
C HIS A 318 3.16 7.09 3.30
N GLU A 319 4.37 7.60 3.23
CA GLU A 319 4.65 9.03 3.11
C GLU A 319 4.83 9.40 1.64
N MET A 320 4.09 10.42 1.15
CA MET A 320 4.23 10.90 -0.22
C MET A 320 5.67 11.33 -0.52
N GLY A 321 6.18 10.91 -1.67
CA GLY A 321 7.55 11.22 -2.08
C GLY A 321 8.65 10.40 -1.40
N LYS A 322 8.32 9.47 -0.49
CA LYS A 322 9.27 8.55 0.11
C LYS A 322 9.25 7.22 -0.62
N GLN A 323 10.38 6.82 -1.17
CA GLN A 323 10.54 5.57 -1.89
C GLN A 323 10.43 4.36 -0.96
N LEU A 324 9.83 3.28 -1.43
CA LEU A 324 9.55 2.08 -0.63
C LEU A 324 10.81 1.39 -0.08
N TRP A 325 11.94 1.45 -0.81
CA TRP A 325 13.19 0.90 -0.31
C TRP A 325 13.70 1.56 0.98
N ARG A 326 13.29 2.81 1.24
CA ARG A 326 13.59 3.53 2.49
C ARG A 326 12.78 3.01 3.69
N GLU A 327 11.83 2.13 3.43
CA GLU A 327 11.02 1.42 4.43
C GLU A 327 11.49 -0.04 4.62
N PHE A 328 12.67 -0.40 4.12
CA PHE A 328 13.17 -1.78 4.15
C PHE A 328 13.14 -2.39 5.56
N SER A 329 13.52 -1.64 6.60
CA SER A 329 13.44 -2.09 8.00
C SER A 329 12.01 -2.43 8.47
N ALA A 330 10.99 -1.79 7.90
CA ALA A 330 9.59 -2.08 8.21
C ALA A 330 9.04 -3.25 7.37
N ILE A 331 9.64 -3.54 6.21
CA ILE A 331 9.33 -4.70 5.37
C ILE A 331 9.98 -5.96 5.96
N SER A 332 11.21 -5.84 6.45
CA SER A 332 11.90 -6.89 7.21
C SER A 332 11.41 -6.91 8.67
N ASP A 333 11.79 -7.89 9.46
CA ASP A 333 11.42 -7.96 10.88
C ASP A 333 12.23 -6.99 11.79
N ARG A 334 13.18 -6.25 11.24
CA ARG A 334 13.99 -5.27 11.97
C ARG A 334 13.18 -4.05 12.43
N GLY A 335 12.06 -3.75 11.79
CA GLY A 335 11.08 -2.74 12.24
C GLY A 335 10.29 -3.15 13.47
N GLY A 336 10.36 -4.40 13.87
CA GLY A 336 9.80 -4.96 15.09
C GLY A 336 8.61 -5.89 14.91
N HIS A 337 7.85 -5.78 13.84
CA HIS A 337 6.80 -6.74 13.46
C HIS A 337 6.76 -6.86 11.94
N LYS A 338 6.93 -8.09 11.45
CA LYS A 338 6.94 -8.39 10.02
C LYS A 338 5.50 -8.30 9.48
N PRO A 339 5.28 -7.65 8.33
CA PRO A 339 3.95 -7.68 7.70
C PRO A 339 3.50 -9.10 7.36
N GLY A 340 2.23 -9.42 7.58
CA GLY A 340 1.70 -10.78 7.41
C GLY A 340 1.94 -11.35 6.02
N VAL A 341 1.72 -10.56 4.94
CA VAL A 341 1.99 -11.04 3.56
C VAL A 341 3.47 -11.32 3.29
N ILE A 342 4.38 -10.62 3.98
CA ILE A 342 5.82 -10.91 3.89
C ILE A 342 6.16 -12.17 4.69
N TRP A 343 5.63 -12.27 5.91
CA TRP A 343 5.75 -13.47 6.72
C TRP A 343 5.25 -14.71 5.96
N TRP A 344 4.08 -14.63 5.34
CA TRP A 344 3.50 -15.73 4.56
C TRP A 344 4.42 -16.22 3.45
N ASN A 345 4.93 -15.32 2.61
CA ASN A 345 5.82 -15.69 1.51
C ASN A 345 7.16 -16.27 2.02
N THR A 346 7.72 -15.72 3.11
CA THR A 346 8.94 -16.30 3.73
C THR A 346 8.66 -17.66 4.38
N TYR A 347 7.48 -17.85 4.96
CA TYR A 347 7.04 -19.13 5.52
C TYR A 347 6.88 -20.20 4.44
N LEU A 348 6.22 -19.88 3.32
CA LEU A 348 6.10 -20.78 2.16
C LEU A 348 7.49 -21.19 1.60
N GLN A 349 8.42 -20.25 1.52
CA GLN A 349 9.80 -20.53 1.11
C GLN A 349 10.51 -21.46 2.11
N GLY A 350 10.37 -21.22 3.39
CA GLY A 350 10.90 -22.08 4.45
C GLY A 350 10.35 -23.51 4.39
N ARG A 351 9.09 -23.66 3.98
CA ARG A 351 8.45 -24.96 3.73
C ARG A 351 8.77 -25.55 2.34
N LYS A 352 9.62 -24.89 1.56
CA LYS A 352 10.04 -25.30 0.20
C LYS A 352 8.90 -25.32 -0.83
N LEU A 353 7.84 -24.57 -0.58
CA LEU A 353 6.72 -24.39 -1.51
C LEU A 353 7.02 -23.27 -2.54
N LEU A 354 7.92 -22.36 -2.21
CA LEU A 354 8.51 -21.39 -3.13
C LEU A 354 10.01 -21.64 -3.32
N SER A 355 10.54 -21.19 -4.46
CA SER A 355 11.97 -21.33 -4.80
C SER A 355 12.84 -20.49 -3.86
N ARG A 356 14.07 -20.95 -3.58
CA ARG A 356 15.07 -20.12 -2.88
C ARG A 356 15.49 -18.89 -3.67
N LYS A 357 15.54 -18.99 -4.99
CA LYS A 357 15.87 -17.88 -5.89
C LYS A 357 14.65 -17.03 -6.28
N GLU A 358 13.61 -17.08 -5.47
CA GLU A 358 12.38 -16.35 -5.71
C GLU A 358 12.60 -14.85 -5.56
N ILE A 359 12.21 -14.08 -6.56
CA ILE A 359 12.18 -12.62 -6.47
C ILE A 359 10.80 -12.20 -5.98
N LEU A 360 10.78 -11.58 -4.82
CA LEU A 360 9.58 -10.98 -4.26
C LEU A 360 9.41 -9.56 -4.79
N GLN A 361 8.25 -9.26 -5.36
CA GLN A 361 7.87 -7.88 -5.68
C GLN A 361 6.82 -7.39 -4.69
N VAL A 362 7.23 -6.52 -3.79
CA VAL A 362 6.34 -5.85 -2.83
C VAL A 362 5.78 -4.59 -3.49
N CYS A 363 4.46 -4.52 -3.62
CA CYS A 363 3.75 -3.33 -4.07
C CYS A 363 3.17 -2.58 -2.86
N ALA A 364 3.22 -1.27 -2.90
CA ALA A 364 2.71 -0.39 -1.86
C ALA A 364 1.67 0.58 -2.44
N VAL A 365 0.55 0.73 -1.74
CA VAL A 365 -0.54 1.63 -2.11
C VAL A 365 -1.02 2.39 -0.88
N GLY A 366 -1.23 3.68 -1.00
CA GLY A 366 -1.73 4.52 0.09
C GLY A 366 -2.45 5.76 -0.40
N VAL A 367 -3.04 6.49 0.53
CA VAL A 367 -3.76 7.74 0.26
C VAL A 367 -3.29 8.81 1.19
N GLU A 368 -3.01 9.99 0.64
CA GLU A 368 -2.88 11.22 1.40
C GLU A 368 -4.24 11.92 1.52
N TYR A 369 -4.69 12.10 2.74
CA TYR A 369 -5.88 12.89 3.02
C TYR A 369 -5.51 14.33 3.38
N GLY A 370 -6.40 15.25 3.05
CA GLY A 370 -6.30 16.64 3.45
C GLY A 370 -6.52 16.88 4.95
N ALA A 371 -6.65 18.14 5.32
CA ALA A 371 -6.89 18.52 6.72
C ALA A 371 -8.07 17.74 7.31
N GLN A 372 -7.88 17.19 8.51
CA GLN A 372 -8.85 16.34 9.21
C GLN A 372 -9.29 15.08 8.43
N SER A 373 -8.50 14.64 7.46
CA SER A 373 -8.82 13.55 6.54
C SER A 373 -10.18 13.69 5.82
N ALA A 374 -10.64 14.93 5.60
CA ALA A 374 -11.96 15.23 5.05
C ALA A 374 -12.00 15.32 3.51
N SER A 375 -10.90 15.02 2.84
CA SER A 375 -10.80 14.87 1.38
C SER A 375 -9.57 14.07 1.02
N MET A 376 -9.62 13.28 -0.02
CA MET A 376 -8.45 12.66 -0.61
C MET A 376 -7.67 13.73 -1.40
N LYS A 377 -6.35 13.75 -1.27
CA LYS A 377 -5.46 14.69 -1.97
C LYS A 377 -4.64 14.01 -3.05
N ASP A 378 -4.07 12.86 -2.72
CA ASP A 378 -3.14 12.18 -3.58
C ASP A 378 -3.14 10.67 -3.28
N CYS A 379 -2.62 9.89 -4.21
CA CYS A 379 -2.47 8.45 -4.10
C CYS A 379 -0.98 8.08 -4.18
N TYR A 380 -0.50 7.36 -3.18
CA TYR A 380 0.84 6.79 -3.16
C TYR A 380 0.83 5.44 -3.87
N THR A 381 1.83 5.22 -4.72
CA THR A 381 2.11 3.90 -5.29
C THR A 381 3.60 3.72 -5.47
N ASP A 382 4.10 2.56 -5.11
CA ASP A 382 5.49 2.17 -5.33
C ASP A 382 5.61 0.64 -5.39
N ALA A 383 6.72 0.13 -5.92
CA ALA A 383 7.02 -1.29 -5.96
C ALA A 383 8.52 -1.53 -5.71
N LEU A 384 8.85 -2.55 -4.93
CA LEU A 384 10.21 -2.92 -4.60
C LEU A 384 10.42 -4.42 -4.83
N SER A 385 11.43 -4.76 -5.64
CA SER A 385 11.80 -6.14 -5.93
C SER A 385 13.10 -6.51 -5.23
N MET A 386 13.14 -7.71 -4.63
CA MET A 386 14.33 -8.25 -3.95
C MET A 386 14.26 -9.77 -3.90
N ASN A 387 15.37 -10.42 -3.62
CA ASN A 387 15.38 -11.85 -3.33
C ASN A 387 14.61 -12.11 -2.02
N LEU A 388 13.65 -13.03 -2.06
CA LEU A 388 12.82 -13.37 -0.89
C LEU A 388 13.67 -13.86 0.30
N GLU A 389 14.79 -14.52 0.04
CA GLU A 389 15.70 -15.03 1.09
C GLU A 389 16.31 -13.91 1.95
N LEU A 390 16.41 -12.68 1.44
CA LEU A 390 16.81 -11.52 2.23
C LEU A 390 15.87 -11.24 3.42
N LEU A 391 14.61 -11.66 3.33
CA LEU A 391 13.56 -11.40 4.33
C LEU A 391 13.35 -12.55 5.30
N ASN A 392 14.03 -13.68 5.13
CA ASN A 392 13.97 -14.82 6.05
C ASN A 392 15.13 -14.83 7.05
N GLU A 393 15.21 -15.87 7.89
CA GLU A 393 16.23 -15.95 8.95
C GLU A 393 17.67 -16.04 8.42
N LEU A 394 17.88 -16.68 7.28
CA LEU A 394 19.19 -16.77 6.63
C LEU A 394 19.66 -15.40 6.12
N GLY A 395 18.73 -14.54 5.78
CA GLY A 395 18.98 -13.17 5.33
C GLY A 395 19.29 -12.15 6.42
N ARG A 396 19.29 -12.51 7.72
CA ARG A 396 19.46 -11.53 8.83
C ARG A 396 20.71 -10.67 8.74
N THR A 397 21.82 -11.25 8.34
CA THR A 397 23.07 -10.50 8.11
C THR A 397 22.87 -9.48 6.99
N TRP A 398 22.27 -9.90 5.88
CA TRP A 398 21.94 -9.03 4.76
C TRP A 398 21.01 -7.87 5.14
N GLN A 399 20.01 -8.13 5.98
CA GLN A 399 19.11 -7.09 6.46
C GLN A 399 19.84 -5.99 7.20
N ILE A 400 20.90 -6.32 7.97
CA ILE A 400 21.74 -5.33 8.64
C ILE A 400 22.46 -4.44 7.61
N TYR A 401 23.13 -5.05 6.63
CA TYR A 401 23.84 -4.30 5.61
C TYR A 401 22.91 -3.43 4.75
N VAL A 402 21.76 -3.95 4.35
CA VAL A 402 20.78 -3.17 3.57
C VAL A 402 20.25 -1.98 4.38
N ASP A 403 19.90 -2.18 5.66
CA ASP A 403 19.46 -1.10 6.54
C ASP A 403 20.54 -0.05 6.77
N ASP A 404 21.80 -0.47 6.93
CA ASP A 404 22.92 0.45 7.07
C ASP A 404 23.10 1.30 5.81
N GLU A 405 22.94 0.71 4.62
CA GLU A 405 23.02 1.47 3.37
C GLU A 405 21.80 2.37 3.14
N VAL A 406 20.61 1.99 3.58
CA VAL A 406 19.44 2.89 3.63
C VAL A 406 19.76 4.08 4.55
N ASN A 407 20.29 3.84 5.74
CA ASN A 407 20.68 4.89 6.68
C ASN A 407 21.80 5.77 6.13
N ASN A 408 22.77 5.21 5.41
CA ASN A 408 23.83 5.95 4.73
C ASN A 408 23.26 6.88 3.65
N CYS A 409 22.28 6.43 2.87
CA CYS A 409 21.56 7.27 1.92
C CYS A 409 20.81 8.43 2.60
N GLU A 410 20.16 8.18 3.75
CA GLU A 410 19.53 9.24 4.55
C GLU A 410 20.53 10.29 5.03
N GLN A 411 21.71 9.85 5.47
CA GLN A 411 22.79 10.75 5.89
C GLN A 411 23.35 11.53 4.69
N ALA A 412 23.61 10.89 3.55
CA ALA A 412 24.04 11.53 2.32
C ALA A 412 23.06 12.60 1.85
N ALA A 413 21.75 12.32 1.88
CA ALA A 413 20.72 13.30 1.58
C ALA A 413 20.78 14.53 2.49
N ARG A 414 21.05 14.32 3.80
CA ARG A 414 21.24 15.44 4.75
C ARG A 414 22.50 16.25 4.43
N ILE A 415 23.59 15.60 4.02
CA ILE A 415 24.84 16.26 3.63
C ILE A 415 24.62 17.10 2.36
N VAL A 416 23.91 16.56 1.36
CA VAL A 416 23.53 17.28 0.13
C VAL A 416 22.62 18.47 0.45
N GLY A 417 21.61 18.29 1.30
CA GLY A 417 20.75 19.38 1.75
C GLY A 417 21.50 20.49 2.47
N ARG A 418 22.51 20.13 3.30
CA ARG A 418 23.38 21.10 3.96
C ARG A 418 24.26 21.88 2.98
N LEU A 419 24.74 21.23 1.91
CA LEU A 419 25.44 21.93 0.84
C LEU A 419 24.53 23.00 0.20
N ALA A 420 23.30 22.64 -0.18
CA ALA A 420 22.35 23.59 -0.75
C ALA A 420 22.11 24.80 0.15
N GLN A 421 21.89 24.55 1.45
CA GLN A 421 21.74 25.59 2.45
C GLN A 421 22.97 26.52 2.54
N ASN A 422 24.18 25.94 2.58
CA ASN A 422 25.41 26.72 2.64
C ASN A 422 25.66 27.54 1.37
N LEU A 423 25.26 27.03 0.19
CA LEU A 423 25.33 27.77 -1.08
C LEU A 423 24.34 28.94 -1.10
N ALA A 424 23.12 28.75 -0.61
CA ALA A 424 22.13 29.81 -0.46
C ALA A 424 22.62 30.92 0.48
N LEU A 425 23.17 30.56 1.64
CA LEU A 425 23.79 31.51 2.58
C LEU A 425 24.97 32.24 1.95
N ALA A 426 25.80 31.55 1.16
CA ALA A 426 26.93 32.17 0.44
C ALA A 426 26.45 33.18 -0.62
N ALA A 427 25.31 32.95 -1.24
CA ALA A 427 24.68 33.87 -2.19
C ALA A 427 23.99 35.07 -1.49
N GLY A 428 23.86 35.05 -0.16
CA GLY A 428 23.15 36.08 0.62
C GLY A 428 21.66 35.84 0.81
N ASP A 429 21.19 34.66 0.48
CA ASP A 429 19.79 34.27 0.72
C ASP A 429 19.55 34.03 2.22
N LYS A 430 18.40 34.52 2.72
CA LYS A 430 18.02 34.38 4.13
C LYS A 430 17.13 33.16 4.39
N ASN A 431 16.62 32.55 3.35
CA ASN A 431 15.64 31.44 3.43
C ASN A 431 16.29 30.10 3.08
N ASP A 432 16.03 29.12 3.92
CA ASP A 432 16.52 27.73 3.80
C ASP A 432 15.65 26.89 2.83
N THR A 433 15.23 27.45 1.70
CA THR A 433 14.27 26.81 0.78
C THR A 433 14.91 25.76 -0.13
N GLY A 434 16.23 25.72 -0.27
CA GLY A 434 16.93 24.82 -1.20
C GLY A 434 17.23 23.42 -0.66
N ALA A 435 17.24 23.24 0.65
CA ALA A 435 17.71 21.98 1.26
C ALA A 435 16.77 20.79 0.97
N GLU A 436 15.46 21.00 1.00
CA GLU A 436 14.48 19.92 0.70
C GLU A 436 14.52 19.54 -0.78
N ALA A 437 14.57 20.51 -1.68
CA ALA A 437 14.69 20.25 -3.11
C ALA A 437 15.99 19.47 -3.44
N ALA A 438 17.09 19.83 -2.81
CA ALA A 438 18.36 19.12 -2.97
C ALA A 438 18.32 17.68 -2.45
N ARG A 439 17.66 17.43 -1.31
CA ARG A 439 17.43 16.07 -0.81
C ARG A 439 16.56 15.26 -1.78
N ALA A 440 15.48 15.87 -2.29
CA ALA A 440 14.62 15.20 -3.26
C ALA A 440 15.38 14.84 -4.55
N GLN A 441 16.25 15.73 -5.04
CA GLN A 441 17.11 15.44 -6.19
C GLN A 441 18.09 14.28 -5.92
N PHE A 442 18.67 14.23 -4.72
CA PHE A 442 19.54 13.11 -4.34
C PHE A 442 18.76 11.80 -4.29
N TYR A 443 17.59 11.76 -3.63
CA TYR A 443 16.77 10.55 -3.59
C TYR A 443 16.32 10.11 -4.99
N PHE A 444 16.00 11.04 -5.88
CA PHE A 444 15.70 10.74 -7.28
C PHE A 444 16.91 10.12 -7.99
N ALA A 445 18.12 10.65 -7.77
CA ALA A 445 19.33 10.14 -8.39
C ALA A 445 19.71 8.73 -7.94
N VAL A 446 19.50 8.40 -6.66
CA VAL A 446 19.86 7.09 -6.09
C VAL A 446 18.76 6.04 -6.20
N ASP A 447 17.50 6.42 -6.49
CA ASP A 447 16.34 5.52 -6.44
C ASP A 447 16.54 4.27 -7.33
N GLN A 448 16.65 4.43 -8.63
CA GLN A 448 16.81 3.30 -9.54
C GLN A 448 18.13 2.53 -9.35
N PRO A 449 19.29 3.19 -9.11
CA PRO A 449 20.51 2.50 -8.74
C PRO A 449 20.37 1.63 -7.48
N PHE A 450 19.74 2.12 -6.41
CA PHE A 450 19.53 1.36 -5.18
C PHE A 450 18.65 0.14 -5.39
N ARG A 451 17.55 0.30 -6.12
CA ARG A 451 16.63 -0.80 -6.46
C ARG A 451 17.32 -1.91 -7.23
N ARG A 452 18.18 -1.55 -8.20
CA ARG A 452 18.94 -2.53 -8.99
C ARG A 452 19.97 -3.24 -8.13
N TRP A 453 20.67 -2.52 -7.26
CA TRP A 453 21.62 -3.10 -6.32
C TRP A 453 20.93 -4.08 -5.38
N LEU A 454 19.80 -3.70 -4.75
CA LEU A 454 19.05 -4.55 -3.84
C LEU A 454 18.50 -5.81 -4.54
N GLN A 455 17.93 -5.65 -5.73
CA GLN A 455 17.41 -6.76 -6.53
C GLN A 455 18.52 -7.70 -7.01
N GLY A 456 19.72 -7.18 -7.22
CA GLY A 456 20.89 -7.93 -7.68
C GLY A 456 21.63 -8.69 -6.59
N ILE A 457 21.21 -8.61 -5.32
CA ILE A 457 21.82 -9.37 -4.23
C ILE A 457 21.37 -10.83 -4.31
N ASP A 458 22.33 -11.76 -4.47
CA ASP A 458 22.12 -13.20 -4.31
C ASP A 458 22.70 -13.63 -2.95
N PRO A 459 21.85 -13.88 -1.92
CA PRO A 459 22.33 -14.23 -0.58
C PRO A 459 23.18 -15.50 -0.49
N GLU A 460 23.10 -16.39 -1.49
CA GLU A 460 23.87 -17.64 -1.53
C GLU A 460 25.29 -17.45 -2.07
N THR A 461 25.52 -16.49 -2.95
CA THR A 461 26.79 -16.34 -3.70
C THR A 461 27.53 -15.05 -3.43
N ASP A 462 26.82 -14.01 -3.03
CA ASP A 462 27.42 -12.70 -2.77
C ASP A 462 27.93 -12.57 -1.33
N GLU A 463 28.94 -11.71 -1.14
CA GLU A 463 29.47 -11.34 0.18
C GLU A 463 28.92 -9.98 0.61
N PRO A 464 28.29 -9.86 1.81
CA PRO A 464 27.64 -8.61 2.24
C PRO A 464 28.56 -7.39 2.25
N VAL A 465 29.80 -7.56 2.69
CA VAL A 465 30.80 -6.47 2.76
C VAL A 465 31.15 -5.95 1.37
N GLU A 466 31.32 -6.84 0.39
CA GLU A 466 31.67 -6.47 -0.99
C GLU A 466 30.50 -5.76 -1.67
N LYS A 467 29.29 -6.30 -1.51
CA LYS A 467 28.06 -5.66 -2.05
C LYS A 467 27.77 -4.30 -1.44
N ALA A 468 27.99 -4.15 -0.13
CA ALA A 468 27.88 -2.83 0.51
C ALA A 468 28.91 -1.85 -0.04
N ALA A 469 30.16 -2.28 -0.25
CA ALA A 469 31.23 -1.46 -0.82
C ALA A 469 30.90 -1.01 -2.27
N GLU A 470 30.38 -1.92 -3.11
CA GLU A 470 29.90 -1.59 -4.46
C GLU A 470 28.84 -0.46 -4.42
N TRP A 471 27.87 -0.57 -3.51
CA TRP A 471 26.84 0.43 -3.36
C TRP A 471 27.40 1.77 -2.84
N GLN A 472 28.26 1.74 -1.83
CA GLN A 472 28.87 2.93 -1.23
C GLN A 472 29.65 3.73 -2.25
N GLU A 473 30.44 3.08 -3.12
CA GLU A 473 31.13 3.73 -4.22
C GLU A 473 30.16 4.41 -5.18
N GLN A 474 29.09 3.71 -5.55
CA GLN A 474 28.07 4.25 -6.44
C GLN A 474 27.33 5.45 -5.83
N ALA A 475 26.92 5.35 -4.56
CA ALA A 475 26.23 6.42 -3.83
C ALA A 475 27.13 7.66 -3.66
N TYR A 476 28.42 7.45 -3.33
CA TYR A 476 29.41 8.51 -3.27
C TYR A 476 29.52 9.27 -4.60
N ARG A 477 29.66 8.53 -5.71
CA ARG A 477 29.79 9.12 -7.06
C ARG A 477 28.56 9.94 -7.43
N LEU A 478 27.34 9.41 -7.21
CA LEU A 478 26.09 10.12 -7.48
C LEU A 478 25.96 11.40 -6.65
N ALA A 479 26.28 11.34 -5.35
CA ALA A 479 26.26 12.52 -4.48
C ALA A 479 27.30 13.57 -4.90
N ALA A 480 28.51 13.14 -5.27
CA ALA A 480 29.58 14.04 -5.71
C ALA A 480 29.24 14.73 -7.04
N GLU A 481 28.66 14.00 -7.99
CA GLU A 481 28.24 14.55 -9.27
C GLU A 481 27.13 15.58 -9.12
N LEU A 482 26.07 15.26 -8.35
CA LEU A 482 24.99 16.19 -8.04
C LEU A 482 25.53 17.46 -7.35
N SER A 483 26.41 17.30 -6.36
CA SER A 483 26.98 18.42 -5.62
C SER A 483 27.83 19.34 -6.50
N LYS A 484 28.58 18.79 -7.46
CA LYS A 484 29.35 19.56 -8.43
C LYS A 484 28.42 20.43 -9.30
N GLN A 485 27.34 19.86 -9.80
CA GLN A 485 26.32 20.61 -10.56
C GLN A 485 25.71 21.76 -9.73
N MET A 486 25.39 21.50 -8.47
CA MET A 486 24.85 22.53 -7.56
C MET A 486 25.83 23.69 -7.35
N VAL A 487 27.11 23.39 -7.18
CA VAL A 487 28.14 24.43 -7.01
C VAL A 487 28.34 25.25 -8.30
N GLU A 488 28.37 24.60 -9.47
CA GLU A 488 28.45 25.28 -10.77
C GLU A 488 27.26 26.22 -11.01
N GLN A 489 26.08 25.86 -10.53
CA GLN A 489 24.86 26.65 -10.64
C GLN A 489 24.71 27.75 -9.59
N ALA A 490 25.54 27.78 -8.54
CA ALA A 490 25.40 28.69 -7.42
C ALA A 490 25.63 30.19 -7.76
N GLY A 491 26.24 30.48 -8.91
CA GLY A 491 26.43 31.83 -9.42
C GLY A 491 27.55 32.62 -8.71
N THR A 492 27.95 33.75 -9.30
CA THR A 492 29.10 34.57 -8.86
C THR A 492 28.96 35.06 -7.42
N ALA A 493 27.76 35.41 -6.97
CA ALA A 493 27.52 35.91 -5.60
C ALA A 493 27.94 34.87 -4.55
N ALA A 494 27.62 33.59 -4.75
CA ALA A 494 28.01 32.52 -3.84
C ALA A 494 29.52 32.27 -3.82
N PHE A 495 30.24 32.51 -4.92
CA PHE A 495 31.71 32.42 -4.96
C PHE A 495 32.40 33.57 -4.22
N ILE A 496 31.85 34.81 -4.34
CA ILE A 496 32.33 35.98 -3.56
C ILE A 496 32.04 35.77 -2.09
N GLY A 497 30.85 35.26 -1.78
CA GLY A 497 30.43 34.90 -0.45
C GLY A 497 29.75 36.02 0.36
N HIS A 498 29.10 35.60 1.43
CA HIS A 498 28.33 36.47 2.32
C HIS A 498 28.66 36.17 3.79
N ARG A 499 28.69 37.25 4.64
CA ARG A 499 28.84 37.10 6.08
C ARG A 499 27.49 36.97 6.77
N VAL A 500 27.32 35.88 7.50
CA VAL A 500 26.10 35.61 8.26
C VAL A 500 26.44 35.72 9.76
N PRO A 501 25.70 36.55 10.53
CA PRO A 501 25.84 36.63 11.98
C PRO A 501 25.53 35.28 12.65
N ASP A 502 26.28 34.96 13.71
CA ASP A 502 25.98 33.78 14.53
C ASP A 502 24.65 33.98 15.28
N LYS A 503 23.76 32.97 15.22
CA LYS A 503 22.46 33.02 15.88
C LYS A 503 22.54 33.13 17.41
N LYS A 504 23.63 32.62 18.03
CA LYS A 504 23.85 32.60 19.48
C LYS A 504 24.71 33.78 19.96
N ASN A 505 25.55 34.33 19.10
CA ASN A 505 26.40 35.46 19.39
C ASN A 505 26.46 36.41 18.19
N PRO A 506 25.58 37.44 18.12
CA PRO A 506 25.48 38.35 16.98
C PRO A 506 26.77 39.18 16.70
N GLU A 507 27.69 39.29 17.66
CA GLU A 507 28.99 39.95 17.45
C GLU A 507 29.91 39.10 16.57
N LYS A 508 29.67 37.78 16.45
CA LYS A 508 30.42 36.89 15.57
C LYS A 508 29.67 36.73 14.25
N SER A 509 30.44 36.70 13.18
CA SER A 509 29.91 36.39 11.84
C SER A 509 30.83 35.39 11.13
N TYR A 510 30.20 34.50 10.36
CA TYR A 510 30.90 33.50 9.56
C TYR A 510 30.79 33.84 8.08
N LEU A 511 31.90 33.75 7.36
CA LEU A 511 31.91 33.90 5.90
C LEU A 511 31.54 32.55 5.26
N TYR A 512 30.44 32.56 4.50
CA TYR A 512 30.02 31.45 3.65
C TYR A 512 30.47 31.76 2.22
N THR A 513 31.08 30.77 1.56
CA THR A 513 31.49 30.80 0.15
C THR A 513 31.21 29.44 -0.49
N ALA A 514 30.96 29.40 -1.80
CA ALA A 514 30.73 28.14 -2.52
C ALA A 514 31.90 27.17 -2.41
N PRO A 515 33.19 27.56 -2.54
CA PRO A 515 34.32 26.65 -2.32
C PRO A 515 34.39 26.07 -0.91
N LYS A 516 34.10 26.88 0.12
CA LYS A 516 34.11 26.41 1.51
C LYS A 516 32.95 25.43 1.77
N ALA A 517 31.75 25.72 1.23
CA ALA A 517 30.59 24.83 1.31
C ALA A 517 30.88 23.48 0.65
N TYR A 518 31.49 23.51 -0.54
CA TYR A 518 31.85 22.29 -1.28
C TYR A 518 32.93 21.46 -0.58
N ASN A 519 33.96 22.10 -0.05
CA ASN A 519 35.02 21.39 0.71
C ASN A 519 34.45 20.72 1.97
N SER A 520 33.53 21.39 2.69
CA SER A 520 32.86 20.81 3.85
C SER A 520 32.01 19.62 3.44
N PHE A 521 31.26 19.74 2.34
CA PHE A 521 30.50 18.65 1.77
C PHE A 521 31.35 17.43 1.43
N LEU A 522 32.45 17.62 0.71
CA LEU A 522 33.37 16.53 0.34
C LEU A 522 34.00 15.86 1.57
N TYR A 523 34.30 16.64 2.60
CA TYR A 523 34.82 16.09 3.86
C TYR A 523 33.79 15.20 4.53
N ASP A 524 32.54 15.68 4.69
CA ASP A 524 31.44 14.92 5.32
C ASP A 524 31.10 13.67 4.50
N LEU A 525 31.07 13.77 3.17
CA LEU A 525 30.76 12.64 2.27
C LEU A 525 31.84 11.55 2.32
N ARG A 526 33.15 11.93 2.35
CA ARG A 526 34.26 10.98 2.50
C ARG A 526 34.28 10.28 3.86
N LYS A 527 33.78 10.95 4.88
CA LYS A 527 33.63 10.35 6.21
C LYS A 527 32.49 9.34 6.25
N LEU A 528 31.44 9.60 5.50
CA LEU A 528 30.29 8.69 5.39
C LEU A 528 30.61 7.47 4.52
N TYR A 529 31.27 7.68 3.39
CA TYR A 529 31.71 6.66 2.44
C TYR A 529 33.26 6.68 2.34
N PRO A 530 33.96 6.05 3.28
CA PRO A 530 35.43 5.98 3.24
C PRO A 530 35.85 5.14 2.04
N LYS A 531 36.86 5.60 1.29
CA LYS A 531 37.49 4.75 0.28
C LYS A 531 38.08 3.54 1.01
N GLN A 532 37.79 2.36 0.52
CA GLN A 532 38.57 1.20 0.91
C GLN A 532 40.01 1.45 0.40
N ASP A 533 40.97 1.50 1.30
CA ASP A 533 42.37 1.50 0.90
C ASP A 533 42.57 0.21 0.08
N GLU A 534 42.98 0.37 -1.18
CA GLU A 534 43.54 -0.74 -1.95
C GLU A 534 44.69 -1.25 -1.06
N GLY A 535 44.50 -2.45 -0.47
CA GLY A 535 45.41 -3.02 0.49
C GLY A 535 46.84 -2.90 -0.02
N GLY A 536 47.61 -2.06 0.66
CA GLY A 536 49.02 -1.96 0.42
C GLY A 536 49.63 -3.34 0.63
N THR A 537 50.00 -3.96 -0.47
CA THR A 537 50.97 -5.04 -0.44
C THR A 537 52.29 -4.44 0.07
N GLU A 538 52.60 -4.67 1.39
CA GLU A 538 53.94 -4.66 1.85
C GLU A 538 54.67 -5.95 1.44
#